data_a3e8c3c6d4da243cacc7fe5e1ddad581
#
_entry.id   a3e8c3c6d4da243cacc7fe5e1ddad581
#
_cell.length_a   1.000
_cell.length_b   1.000
_cell.length_c   1.000
_cell.angle_alpha   90.00
_cell.angle_beta   90.00
_cell.angle_gamma   90.00
#
_symmetry.space_group_name_H-M   'P 1'
#
loop_
_entity.id
_entity.type
_entity.pdbx_description
1 polymer ?
#
loop_
_entity_poly.entity_id
_entity_poly.type
_entity_poly.pdbx_seq_one_letter_code
_entity_poly.pdbx_strand_id
1 'polypeptide(L)'
;MAPPLATLRSEDGTLVTVLAGDWRLGNHSPHFDSLVTDEGPVAEATRSLTFDASQLGEWDSSLLIFLVQARGYAEAHQLELDRSTLPEQIGRLLALSEAVPERSTSDDTGTSAPASVVTRFGIAALSTWSNLRAGFTFLGAVALAMSKLPSRRVHMRWREFWVVVQANSSGALPIVTLIALLVGVIIAFLGVVVLERFGAGYYASYLVGFGVLREMGALMTGIIMAGRTSAGFAAELGSMKLNEEIDAFVTLGISPVEHLVVPRMLGIFFMLPLLTLYADFVGIAGGMAVAVSLLNLSTTQFIGGLLTAVTLSDAILGVFKGVIFGLIVGFATIFVISLVTPKPTQAVRDMIDATRRPRGAPIMQDKGAAVAH
;
A
#
# COMPACT_ATOMS: atom_id res chain seq x y z
N MET A 1 -34.75 -25.83 -23.72
CA MET A 1 -33.31 -25.55 -23.92
C MET A 1 -32.61 -26.88 -24.00
N ALA A 2 -31.91 -27.16 -25.08
CA ALA A 2 -31.15 -28.37 -25.25
C ALA A 2 -29.81 -28.23 -24.47
N PRO A 3 -29.39 -29.24 -23.70
CA PRO A 3 -28.10 -29.16 -23.01
C PRO A 3 -26.95 -29.06 -24.01
N PRO A 4 -25.82 -28.39 -23.66
CA PRO A 4 -24.65 -28.33 -24.50
C PRO A 4 -24.08 -29.75 -24.65
N LEU A 5 -23.86 -30.15 -25.87
CA LEU A 5 -23.32 -31.45 -26.23
C LEU A 5 -22.15 -31.25 -27.20
N ALA A 6 -21.06 -31.93 -26.93
CA ALA A 6 -19.95 -32.06 -27.86
C ALA A 6 -19.66 -33.55 -28.04
N THR A 7 -19.48 -33.99 -29.28
CA THR A 7 -19.08 -35.37 -29.62
C THR A 7 -17.92 -35.31 -30.58
N LEU A 8 -16.97 -36.23 -30.41
CA LEU A 8 -15.84 -36.36 -31.26
C LEU A 8 -16.12 -37.47 -32.28
N ARG A 9 -15.77 -37.27 -33.55
CA ARG A 9 -15.87 -38.27 -34.60
C ARG A 9 -14.57 -38.26 -35.41
N SER A 10 -13.97 -39.36 -35.59
CA SER A 10 -12.79 -39.49 -36.45
C SER A 10 -13.21 -39.90 -37.85
N GLU A 11 -12.94 -39.06 -38.86
CA GLU A 11 -13.21 -39.30 -40.29
C GLU A 11 -11.93 -39.02 -41.11
N ASP A 12 -11.46 -39.98 -41.84
CA ASP A 12 -10.31 -39.87 -42.78
C ASP A 12 -9.08 -39.11 -42.27
N GLY A 13 -8.68 -39.35 -41.00
CA GLY A 13 -7.52 -38.69 -40.42
C GLY A 13 -7.79 -37.25 -39.90
N THR A 14 -9.07 -36.84 -39.88
CA THR A 14 -9.56 -35.58 -39.31
C THR A 14 -10.40 -35.87 -38.09
N LEU A 15 -10.15 -35.17 -37.00
CA LEU A 15 -10.95 -35.20 -35.80
C LEU A 15 -12.03 -34.13 -35.90
N VAL A 16 -13.28 -34.54 -36.09
CA VAL A 16 -14.42 -33.62 -36.20
C VAL A 16 -15.10 -33.52 -34.85
N THR A 17 -15.16 -32.32 -34.29
CA THR A 17 -15.89 -32.03 -33.06
C THR A 17 -17.26 -31.45 -33.42
N VAL A 18 -18.32 -32.22 -33.22
CA VAL A 18 -19.70 -31.76 -33.45
C VAL A 18 -20.19 -30.99 -32.21
N LEU A 19 -20.59 -29.74 -32.43
CA LEU A 19 -21.11 -28.84 -31.37
C LEU A 19 -22.62 -28.75 -31.50
N ALA A 20 -23.35 -29.14 -30.46
CA ALA A 20 -24.82 -29.12 -30.47
C ALA A 20 -25.38 -28.51 -29.18
N GLY A 21 -26.62 -27.98 -29.25
CA GLY A 21 -27.34 -27.44 -28.10
C GLY A 21 -26.96 -26.03 -27.71
N ASP A 22 -27.44 -25.57 -26.53
CA ASP A 22 -27.28 -24.21 -26.04
C ASP A 22 -26.08 -24.11 -25.07
N TRP A 23 -25.06 -23.37 -25.45
CA TRP A 23 -23.80 -23.19 -24.69
C TRP A 23 -23.86 -21.89 -23.88
N ARG A 24 -24.48 -21.96 -22.69
CA ARG A 24 -24.63 -20.82 -21.78
C ARG A 24 -23.96 -21.07 -20.45
N LEU A 25 -23.40 -20.00 -19.86
CA LEU A 25 -22.87 -20.01 -18.49
C LEU A 25 -23.98 -20.45 -17.51
N GLY A 26 -23.75 -21.54 -16.79
CA GLY A 26 -24.74 -22.16 -15.91
C GLY A 26 -25.24 -23.53 -16.40
N ASN A 27 -25.06 -23.88 -17.65
CA ASN A 27 -25.20 -25.26 -18.13
C ASN A 27 -23.88 -25.98 -17.94
N HIS A 28 -23.94 -27.28 -17.56
CA HIS A 28 -22.74 -28.13 -17.52
C HIS A 28 -22.18 -28.29 -18.93
N SER A 29 -21.16 -27.48 -19.26
CA SER A 29 -20.45 -27.60 -20.52
C SER A 29 -19.44 -28.74 -20.42
N PRO A 30 -19.36 -29.65 -21.43
CA PRO A 30 -18.35 -30.69 -21.43
C PRO A 30 -16.94 -30.10 -21.51
N HIS A 31 -15.98 -30.74 -20.85
CA HIS A 31 -14.56 -30.39 -21.00
C HIS A 31 -13.99 -31.16 -22.21
N PHE A 32 -13.14 -30.52 -23.02
CA PHE A 32 -12.59 -31.15 -24.19
C PHE A 32 -11.75 -32.40 -23.85
N ASP A 33 -10.98 -32.32 -22.78
CA ASP A 33 -10.16 -33.45 -22.31
C ASP A 33 -10.98 -34.68 -21.91
N SER A 34 -12.17 -34.49 -21.39
CA SER A 34 -13.06 -35.60 -21.01
C SER A 34 -13.58 -36.34 -22.25
N LEU A 35 -13.85 -35.62 -23.35
CA LEU A 35 -14.34 -36.21 -24.58
C LEU A 35 -13.28 -37.08 -25.25
N VAL A 36 -12.02 -36.64 -25.18
CA VAL A 36 -10.89 -37.43 -25.75
C VAL A 36 -10.64 -38.70 -24.93
N THR A 37 -10.86 -38.63 -23.61
CA THR A 37 -10.65 -39.79 -22.73
C THR A 37 -11.75 -40.84 -22.89
N ASP A 38 -13.00 -40.42 -23.18
CA ASP A 38 -14.15 -41.33 -23.33
C ASP A 38 -14.16 -42.10 -24.66
N GLU A 39 -13.63 -41.54 -25.73
CA GLU A 39 -13.60 -42.20 -27.06
C GLU A 39 -12.33 -43.02 -27.32
N GLY A 40 -11.38 -43.06 -26.39
CA GLY A 40 -10.14 -43.82 -26.50
C GLY A 40 -9.02 -43.07 -27.22
N PRO A 41 -7.83 -43.67 -27.36
CA PRO A 41 -6.67 -43.01 -27.92
C PRO A 41 -6.94 -42.55 -29.36
N VAL A 42 -6.81 -41.23 -29.59
CA VAL A 42 -6.88 -40.63 -30.91
C VAL A 42 -5.91 -41.38 -31.83
N ALA A 43 -6.39 -41.87 -32.97
CA ALA A 43 -5.56 -42.66 -33.88
C ALA A 43 -4.29 -41.88 -34.25
N GLU A 44 -3.14 -42.55 -34.25
CA GLU A 44 -1.82 -41.96 -34.60
C GLU A 44 -1.76 -41.32 -36.01
N ALA A 45 -2.83 -41.50 -36.82
CA ALA A 45 -2.97 -40.95 -38.16
C ALA A 45 -3.72 -39.58 -38.20
N THR A 46 -4.21 -39.05 -37.09
CA THR A 46 -4.97 -37.80 -37.07
C THR A 46 -4.05 -36.59 -37.27
N ARG A 47 -4.37 -35.74 -38.25
CA ARG A 47 -3.55 -34.57 -38.64
C ARG A 47 -4.25 -33.25 -38.44
N SER A 48 -5.58 -33.24 -38.38
CA SER A 48 -6.35 -32.00 -38.27
C SER A 48 -7.53 -32.12 -37.29
N LEU A 49 -7.89 -31.00 -36.67
CA LEU A 49 -9.05 -30.86 -35.82
C LEU A 49 -10.01 -29.83 -36.43
N THR A 50 -11.24 -30.25 -36.69
CA THR A 50 -12.29 -29.45 -37.33
C THR A 50 -13.55 -29.39 -36.43
N PHE A 51 -14.37 -28.36 -36.58
CA PHE A 51 -15.60 -28.20 -35.83
C PHE A 51 -16.83 -28.24 -36.74
N ASP A 52 -17.84 -28.99 -36.35
CA ASP A 52 -19.16 -28.91 -36.96
C ASP A 52 -20.13 -28.16 -36.06
N ALA A 53 -20.46 -26.94 -36.41
CA ALA A 53 -21.35 -26.07 -35.69
C ALA A 53 -22.78 -26.06 -36.27
N SER A 54 -23.16 -27.00 -37.10
CA SER A 54 -24.47 -27.05 -37.77
C SER A 54 -25.65 -27.17 -36.79
N GLN A 55 -25.44 -27.75 -35.62
CA GLN A 55 -26.44 -27.95 -34.60
C GLN A 55 -26.25 -27.05 -33.37
N LEU A 56 -25.42 -26.00 -33.48
CA LEU A 56 -25.14 -25.04 -32.43
C LEU A 56 -26.33 -24.11 -32.24
N GLY A 57 -26.84 -24.03 -31.00
CA GLY A 57 -27.92 -23.14 -30.59
C GLY A 57 -27.38 -21.78 -30.12
N GLU A 58 -27.95 -21.27 -29.03
CA GLU A 58 -27.44 -20.04 -28.44
C GLU A 58 -26.14 -20.28 -27.66
N TRP A 59 -25.19 -19.36 -27.77
CA TRP A 59 -23.86 -19.53 -27.20
C TRP A 59 -23.37 -18.26 -26.49
N ASP A 60 -22.49 -18.45 -25.51
CA ASP A 60 -21.78 -17.39 -24.79
C ASP A 60 -20.28 -17.74 -24.56
N SER A 61 -19.65 -17.17 -23.55
CA SER A 61 -18.25 -17.42 -23.21
C SER A 61 -17.94 -18.89 -22.85
N SER A 62 -18.93 -19.71 -22.52
CA SER A 62 -18.73 -21.12 -22.20
C SER A 62 -18.22 -21.91 -23.42
N LEU A 63 -18.73 -21.59 -24.61
CA LEU A 63 -18.26 -22.16 -25.87
C LEU A 63 -16.82 -21.73 -26.17
N LEU A 64 -16.46 -20.47 -25.90
CA LEU A 64 -15.08 -19.99 -26.09
C LEU A 64 -14.08 -20.73 -25.21
N ILE A 65 -14.43 -21.00 -23.96
CA ILE A 65 -13.58 -21.77 -23.03
C ILE A 65 -13.34 -23.18 -23.61
N PHE A 66 -14.38 -23.85 -24.12
CA PHE A 66 -14.25 -25.15 -24.75
C PHE A 66 -13.36 -25.11 -25.99
N LEU A 67 -13.51 -24.11 -26.86
CA LEU A 67 -12.70 -23.96 -28.08
C LEU A 67 -11.23 -23.64 -27.75
N VAL A 68 -10.95 -22.90 -26.67
CA VAL A 68 -9.58 -22.65 -26.18
C VAL A 68 -8.95 -23.96 -25.68
N GLN A 69 -9.71 -24.81 -24.95
CA GLN A 69 -9.22 -26.14 -24.55
C GLN A 69 -8.93 -27.03 -25.74
N ALA A 70 -9.85 -27.07 -26.71
CA ALA A 70 -9.66 -27.85 -27.97
C ALA A 70 -8.39 -27.41 -28.73
N ARG A 71 -8.15 -26.07 -28.76
CA ARG A 71 -6.93 -25.54 -29.36
C ARG A 71 -5.68 -25.96 -28.57
N GLY A 72 -5.67 -25.86 -27.25
CA GLY A 72 -4.55 -26.29 -26.40
C GLY A 72 -4.21 -27.77 -26.65
N TYR A 73 -5.24 -28.60 -26.82
CA TYR A 73 -5.07 -30.00 -27.19
C TYR A 73 -4.45 -30.15 -28.59
N ALA A 74 -4.94 -29.39 -29.59
CA ALA A 74 -4.40 -29.44 -30.96
C ALA A 74 -2.93 -29.02 -31.02
N GLU A 75 -2.54 -27.94 -30.27
CA GLU A 75 -1.15 -27.50 -30.17
C GLU A 75 -0.25 -28.56 -29.50
N ALA A 76 -0.71 -29.19 -28.43
CA ALA A 76 0.03 -30.23 -27.71
C ALA A 76 0.28 -31.47 -28.56
N HIS A 77 -0.63 -31.80 -29.47
CA HIS A 77 -0.55 -33.00 -30.35
C HIS A 77 -0.16 -32.65 -31.79
N GLN A 78 0.25 -31.42 -32.06
CA GLN A 78 0.67 -30.92 -33.38
C GLN A 78 -0.40 -31.13 -34.47
N LEU A 79 -1.67 -30.97 -34.13
CA LEU A 79 -2.80 -31.06 -35.07
C LEU A 79 -3.04 -29.68 -35.68
N GLU A 80 -3.38 -29.65 -36.98
CA GLU A 80 -3.78 -28.41 -37.65
C GLU A 80 -5.24 -28.09 -37.32
N LEU A 81 -5.47 -26.88 -36.73
CA LEU A 81 -6.81 -26.44 -36.35
C LEU A 81 -7.52 -25.76 -37.53
N ASP A 82 -8.51 -26.41 -38.11
CA ASP A 82 -9.33 -25.83 -39.17
C ASP A 82 -10.51 -25.04 -38.57
N ARG A 83 -10.51 -23.73 -38.80
CA ARG A 83 -11.51 -22.76 -38.26
C ARG A 83 -12.55 -22.37 -39.31
N SER A 84 -12.36 -22.81 -40.55
CA SER A 84 -13.23 -22.38 -41.67
C SER A 84 -14.69 -22.78 -41.48
N THR A 85 -14.93 -23.79 -40.68
CA THR A 85 -16.25 -24.37 -40.40
C THR A 85 -16.99 -23.67 -39.22
N LEU A 86 -16.29 -22.81 -38.45
CA LEU A 86 -16.91 -22.07 -37.38
C LEU A 86 -17.61 -20.80 -37.90
N PRO A 87 -18.75 -20.37 -37.29
CA PRO A 87 -19.37 -19.08 -37.57
C PRO A 87 -18.34 -17.94 -37.44
N GLU A 88 -18.40 -16.97 -38.36
CA GLU A 88 -17.41 -15.87 -38.45
C GLU A 88 -17.20 -15.11 -37.12
N GLN A 89 -18.27 -14.94 -36.34
CA GLN A 89 -18.20 -14.26 -35.03
C GLN A 89 -17.36 -15.04 -34.01
N ILE A 90 -17.53 -16.36 -33.96
CA ILE A 90 -16.78 -17.26 -33.06
C ILE A 90 -15.32 -17.32 -33.49
N GLY A 91 -15.06 -17.45 -34.80
CA GLY A 91 -13.72 -17.43 -35.33
C GLY A 91 -12.94 -16.14 -35.03
N ARG A 92 -13.61 -14.98 -35.10
CA ARG A 92 -13.03 -13.67 -34.71
C ARG A 92 -12.69 -13.60 -33.21
N LEU A 93 -13.57 -14.08 -32.33
CA LEU A 93 -13.34 -14.10 -30.90
C LEU A 93 -12.19 -15.05 -30.52
N LEU A 94 -12.11 -16.20 -31.16
CA LEU A 94 -11.02 -17.13 -30.97
C LEU A 94 -9.67 -16.53 -31.43
N ALA A 95 -9.66 -15.82 -32.57
CA ALA A 95 -8.49 -15.09 -33.04
C ALA A 95 -8.06 -13.94 -32.11
N LEU A 96 -9.03 -13.27 -31.48
CA LEU A 96 -8.79 -12.25 -30.46
C LEU A 96 -8.15 -12.84 -29.18
N SER A 97 -8.58 -14.03 -28.78
CA SER A 97 -7.97 -14.74 -27.65
C SER A 97 -6.51 -15.13 -27.92
N GLU A 98 -6.16 -15.34 -29.18
CA GLU A 98 -4.78 -15.62 -29.61
C GLU A 98 -3.89 -14.37 -29.65
N ALA A 99 -4.48 -13.20 -29.92
CA ALA A 99 -3.72 -11.94 -29.99
C ALA A 99 -3.19 -11.52 -28.61
N VAL A 100 -3.74 -12.07 -27.52
CA VAL A 100 -3.22 -11.90 -26.16
C VAL A 100 -2.37 -13.15 -25.84
N PRO A 101 -1.04 -13.06 -25.80
CA PRO A 101 -0.21 -14.20 -25.45
C PRO A 101 -0.61 -14.66 -24.04
N GLU A 102 -1.00 -15.93 -23.92
CA GLU A 102 -1.19 -16.56 -22.62
C GLU A 102 0.12 -16.41 -21.84
N ARG A 103 0.05 -15.70 -20.75
CA ARG A 103 1.11 -15.75 -19.77
C ARG A 103 1.09 -17.17 -19.22
N SER A 104 2.03 -17.99 -19.68
CA SER A 104 2.18 -19.34 -19.16
C SER A 104 2.30 -19.26 -17.62
N THR A 105 1.18 -19.53 -16.94
CA THR A 105 1.15 -19.76 -15.49
C THR A 105 1.94 -21.03 -15.11
N SER A 106 2.43 -21.76 -16.10
CA SER A 106 3.31 -22.92 -15.94
C SER A 106 4.67 -22.59 -15.33
N ASP A 107 5.12 -21.33 -15.34
CA ASP A 107 6.34 -20.94 -14.64
C ASP A 107 6.19 -20.80 -13.11
N ASP A 108 4.94 -20.72 -12.59
CA ASP A 108 4.69 -20.61 -11.15
C ASP A 108 4.42 -21.96 -10.46
N THR A 109 4.14 -23.04 -11.21
CA THR A 109 3.93 -24.40 -10.66
C THR A 109 5.03 -25.39 -11.01
N GLY A 110 6.03 -24.97 -11.78
CA GLY A 110 7.24 -25.75 -11.95
C GLY A 110 7.87 -25.97 -10.57
N THR A 111 7.99 -27.22 -10.16
CA THR A 111 8.85 -27.69 -9.09
C THR A 111 10.27 -27.13 -9.32
N SER A 112 10.43 -25.84 -9.03
CA SER A 112 11.76 -25.25 -8.93
C SER A 112 12.46 -26.04 -7.83
N ALA A 113 13.53 -26.73 -8.18
CA ALA A 113 14.47 -27.29 -7.22
C ALA A 113 14.65 -26.28 -6.09
N PRO A 114 14.67 -26.69 -4.81
CA PRO A 114 14.70 -25.77 -3.69
C PRO A 114 15.83 -24.76 -3.93
N ALA A 115 15.44 -23.52 -4.21
CA ALA A 115 16.40 -22.47 -4.53
C ALA A 115 17.43 -22.44 -3.44
N SER A 116 18.71 -22.55 -3.78
CA SER A 116 19.83 -22.52 -2.87
C SER A 116 19.63 -21.38 -1.85
N VAL A 117 19.99 -21.60 -0.60
CA VAL A 117 19.89 -20.56 0.46
C VAL A 117 20.55 -19.25 -0.01
N VAL A 118 21.61 -19.34 -0.80
CA VAL A 118 22.30 -18.19 -1.41
C VAL A 118 21.39 -17.46 -2.41
N THR A 119 20.67 -18.20 -3.26
CA THR A 119 19.74 -17.62 -4.24
C THR A 119 18.56 -16.93 -3.53
N ARG A 120 17.99 -17.55 -2.50
CA ARG A 120 16.93 -16.94 -1.68
C ARG A 120 17.40 -15.67 -0.99
N PHE A 121 18.60 -15.68 -0.42
CA PHE A 121 19.19 -14.49 0.18
C PHE A 121 19.48 -13.40 -0.85
N GLY A 122 20.00 -13.76 -2.03
CA GLY A 122 20.21 -12.82 -3.13
C GLY A 122 18.92 -12.16 -3.62
N ILE A 123 17.86 -12.92 -3.82
CA ILE A 123 16.54 -12.38 -4.22
C ILE A 123 15.99 -11.46 -3.11
N ALA A 124 16.08 -11.88 -1.84
CA ALA A 124 15.64 -11.06 -0.71
C ALA A 124 16.44 -9.75 -0.62
N ALA A 125 17.76 -9.80 -0.79
CA ALA A 125 18.62 -8.62 -0.77
C ALA A 125 18.28 -7.65 -1.93
N LEU A 126 18.10 -8.16 -3.16
CA LEU A 126 17.73 -7.36 -4.33
C LEU A 126 16.33 -6.75 -4.18
N SER A 127 15.36 -7.51 -3.67
CA SER A 127 14.01 -7.00 -3.41
C SER A 127 14.02 -5.92 -2.34
N THR A 128 14.77 -6.12 -1.25
CA THR A 128 14.95 -5.12 -0.20
C THR A 128 15.60 -3.86 -0.75
N TRP A 129 16.67 -3.99 -1.55
CA TRP A 129 17.33 -2.84 -2.20
C TRP A 129 16.40 -2.07 -3.12
N SER A 130 15.61 -2.77 -3.95
CA SER A 130 14.65 -2.13 -4.85
C SER A 130 13.55 -1.38 -4.07
N ASN A 131 13.09 -1.94 -2.94
CA ASN A 131 12.11 -1.31 -2.07
C ASN A 131 12.69 -0.08 -1.36
N LEU A 132 13.91 -0.18 -0.84
CA LEU A 132 14.62 0.95 -0.23
C LEU A 132 14.80 2.09 -1.25
N ARG A 133 15.28 1.78 -2.45
CA ARG A 133 15.42 2.78 -3.52
C ARG A 133 14.09 3.46 -3.85
N ALA A 134 12.99 2.70 -3.93
CA ALA A 134 11.66 3.27 -4.15
C ALA A 134 11.24 4.20 -3.00
N GLY A 135 11.51 3.80 -1.75
CA GLY A 135 11.28 4.62 -0.57
C GLY A 135 12.03 5.94 -0.62
N PHE A 136 13.33 5.92 -0.91
CA PHE A 136 14.13 7.14 -1.06
C PHE A 136 13.68 8.02 -2.21
N THR A 137 13.28 7.45 -3.34
CA THR A 137 12.72 8.22 -4.47
C THR A 137 11.43 8.92 -4.07
N PHE A 138 10.57 8.23 -3.33
CA PHE A 138 9.32 8.81 -2.82
C PHE A 138 9.59 9.91 -1.77
N LEU A 139 10.54 9.68 -0.86
CA LEU A 139 10.99 10.72 0.08
C LEU A 139 11.48 11.97 -0.65
N GLY A 140 12.29 11.79 -1.68
CA GLY A 140 12.76 12.88 -2.54
C GLY A 140 11.60 13.64 -3.19
N ALA A 141 10.61 12.93 -3.72
CA ALA A 141 9.43 13.54 -4.31
C ALA A 141 8.64 14.39 -3.29
N VAL A 142 8.47 13.90 -2.06
CA VAL A 142 7.82 14.64 -0.98
C VAL A 142 8.62 15.86 -0.57
N ALA A 143 9.94 15.72 -0.40
CA ALA A 143 10.81 16.85 -0.06
C ALA A 143 10.77 17.94 -1.14
N LEU A 144 10.79 17.56 -2.42
CA LEU A 144 10.63 18.48 -3.54
C LEU A 144 9.23 19.12 -3.56
N ALA A 145 8.17 18.39 -3.27
CA ALA A 145 6.82 18.95 -3.14
C ALA A 145 6.75 19.95 -2.00
N MET A 146 7.32 19.63 -0.84
CA MET A 146 7.40 20.55 0.30
C MET A 146 8.24 21.81 -0.01
N SER A 147 9.33 21.69 -0.75
CA SER A 147 10.15 22.86 -1.14
C SER A 147 9.42 23.83 -2.06
N LYS A 148 8.39 23.37 -2.79
CA LYS A 148 7.55 24.22 -3.67
C LYS A 148 6.43 24.96 -2.92
N LEU A 149 6.16 24.61 -1.65
CA LEU A 149 5.12 25.24 -0.81
C LEU A 149 5.26 26.77 -0.72
N PRO A 150 6.45 27.34 -0.44
CA PRO A 150 6.58 28.78 -0.33
C PRO A 150 6.26 29.53 -1.62
N SER A 151 6.41 28.90 -2.77
CA SER A 151 6.18 29.52 -4.09
C SER A 151 4.71 29.43 -4.56
N ARG A 152 3.77 29.00 -3.71
CA ARG A 152 2.34 28.81 -4.01
C ARG A 152 2.07 27.96 -5.27
N ARG A 153 3.01 27.15 -5.70
CA ARG A 153 2.88 26.27 -6.89
C ARG A 153 2.27 24.91 -6.56
N VAL A 154 2.03 24.63 -5.28
CA VAL A 154 1.36 23.41 -4.83
C VAL A 154 -0.15 23.67 -4.74
N HIS A 155 -0.95 22.88 -5.43
CA HIS A 155 -2.41 22.97 -5.40
C HIS A 155 -2.97 22.23 -4.18
N MET A 156 -2.61 22.71 -2.98
CA MET A 156 -3.10 22.14 -1.73
C MET A 156 -4.42 22.80 -1.33
N ARG A 157 -5.41 22.00 -0.97
CA ARG A 157 -6.67 22.48 -0.39
C ARG A 157 -6.50 22.74 1.10
N TRP A 158 -6.44 24.00 1.51
CA TRP A 158 -6.31 24.40 2.92
C TRP A 158 -7.40 23.81 3.83
N ARG A 159 -8.59 23.54 3.28
CA ARG A 159 -9.64 22.88 4.03
C ARG A 159 -9.25 21.46 4.44
N GLU A 160 -8.63 20.71 3.58
CA GLU A 160 -8.16 19.33 3.88
C GLU A 160 -7.05 19.34 4.92
N PHE A 161 -6.13 20.30 4.84
CA PHE A 161 -5.12 20.49 5.88
C PHE A 161 -5.76 20.66 7.27
N TRP A 162 -6.76 21.54 7.41
CA TRP A 162 -7.44 21.75 8.70
C TRP A 162 -8.23 20.53 9.16
N VAL A 163 -8.84 19.77 8.27
CA VAL A 163 -9.51 18.51 8.60
C VAL A 163 -8.52 17.49 9.13
N VAL A 164 -7.36 17.34 8.48
CA VAL A 164 -6.28 16.46 8.93
C VAL A 164 -5.75 16.89 10.29
N VAL A 165 -5.50 18.18 10.48
CA VAL A 165 -5.05 18.74 11.76
C VAL A 165 -6.07 18.43 12.85
N GLN A 166 -7.35 18.70 12.64
CA GLN A 166 -8.41 18.46 13.62
C GLN A 166 -8.55 16.97 13.98
N ALA A 167 -8.60 16.10 12.97
CA ALA A 167 -8.75 14.66 13.19
C ALA A 167 -7.58 14.07 13.98
N ASN A 168 -6.37 14.51 13.68
CA ASN A 168 -5.17 14.01 14.38
C ASN A 168 -5.00 14.62 15.78
N SER A 169 -5.39 15.88 15.97
CA SER A 169 -5.32 16.53 17.29
C SER A 169 -6.30 15.91 18.26
N SER A 170 -7.61 15.99 17.97
CA SER A 170 -8.67 15.51 18.85
C SER A 170 -8.52 14.04 19.21
N GLY A 171 -8.11 13.26 18.24
CA GLY A 171 -7.88 11.83 18.45
C GLY A 171 -6.63 11.52 19.28
N ALA A 172 -5.58 12.37 19.28
CA ALA A 172 -4.35 12.12 20.03
C ALA A 172 -4.43 12.63 21.48
N LEU A 173 -5.23 13.66 21.74
CA LEU A 173 -5.31 14.28 23.07
C LEU A 173 -5.53 13.28 24.22
N PRO A 174 -6.50 12.35 24.19
CA PRO A 174 -6.75 11.47 25.32
C PRO A 174 -5.53 10.61 25.70
N ILE A 175 -4.89 10.04 24.71
CA ILE A 175 -3.73 9.17 24.93
C ILE A 175 -2.49 9.97 25.37
N VAL A 176 -2.27 11.15 24.77
CA VAL A 176 -1.17 12.04 25.17
C VAL A 176 -1.38 12.54 26.59
N THR A 177 -2.61 12.91 26.97
CA THR A 177 -2.96 13.32 28.35
C THR A 177 -2.64 12.21 29.34
N LEU A 178 -3.11 11.01 29.08
CA LEU A 178 -2.89 9.87 29.98
C LEU A 178 -1.39 9.57 30.14
N ILE A 179 -0.67 9.47 29.05
CA ILE A 179 0.76 9.10 29.09
C ILE A 179 1.59 10.22 29.68
N ALA A 180 1.36 11.49 29.31
CA ALA A 180 2.09 12.62 29.85
C ALA A 180 1.88 12.75 31.36
N LEU A 181 0.62 12.61 31.82
CA LEU A 181 0.31 12.63 33.26
C LEU A 181 1.02 11.51 34.01
N LEU A 182 0.97 10.27 33.50
CA LEU A 182 1.64 9.13 34.11
C LEU A 182 3.15 9.31 34.15
N VAL A 183 3.76 9.81 33.08
CA VAL A 183 5.20 10.08 33.03
C VAL A 183 5.58 11.14 34.07
N GLY A 184 4.83 12.23 34.17
CA GLY A 184 5.03 13.25 35.19
C GLY A 184 4.94 12.69 36.62
N VAL A 185 3.93 11.87 36.87
CA VAL A 185 3.74 11.15 38.15
C VAL A 185 4.92 10.24 38.45
N ILE A 186 5.38 9.46 37.48
CA ILE A 186 6.51 8.51 37.66
C ILE A 186 7.80 9.27 37.96
N ILE A 187 8.11 10.33 37.21
CA ILE A 187 9.32 11.14 37.43
C ILE A 187 9.29 11.80 38.80
N ALA A 188 8.16 12.37 39.19
CA ALA A 188 8.01 12.97 40.49
C ALA A 188 8.15 11.95 41.62
N PHE A 189 7.46 10.81 41.51
CA PHE A 189 7.52 9.75 42.52
C PHE A 189 8.94 9.20 42.68
N LEU A 190 9.63 8.93 41.58
CA LEU A 190 11.01 8.47 41.61
C LEU A 190 11.92 9.54 42.22
N GLY A 191 11.73 10.81 41.84
CA GLY A 191 12.46 11.94 42.40
C GLY A 191 12.25 12.05 43.90
N VAL A 192 10.99 11.96 44.36
CA VAL A 192 10.66 11.99 45.81
C VAL A 192 11.37 10.88 46.55
N VAL A 193 11.18 9.62 46.15
CA VAL A 193 11.76 8.44 46.83
C VAL A 193 13.27 8.49 46.93
N VAL A 194 13.96 8.98 45.90
CA VAL A 194 15.41 9.07 45.88
C VAL A 194 15.93 10.28 46.63
N LEU A 195 15.40 11.47 46.33
CA LEU A 195 15.90 12.73 46.86
C LEU A 195 15.57 12.94 48.36
N GLU A 196 14.43 12.39 48.82
CA GLU A 196 14.04 12.48 50.23
C GLU A 196 15.07 11.78 51.15
N ARG A 197 15.67 10.68 50.69
CA ARG A 197 16.75 9.97 51.43
C ARG A 197 17.98 10.85 51.73
N PHE A 198 18.18 11.88 50.94
CA PHE A 198 19.27 12.85 51.09
C PHE A 198 18.80 14.18 51.69
N GLY A 199 17.55 14.28 52.14
CA GLY A 199 16.96 15.54 52.61
C GLY A 199 16.75 16.57 51.49
N ALA A 200 16.81 16.14 50.24
CA ALA A 200 16.78 17.01 49.05
C ALA A 200 15.44 16.97 48.31
N GLY A 201 14.33 16.64 48.98
CA GLY A 201 13.02 16.47 48.39
C GLY A 201 12.50 17.69 47.57
N TYR A 202 12.93 18.91 47.96
CA TYR A 202 12.62 20.13 47.20
C TYR A 202 13.06 20.07 45.73
N TYR A 203 14.20 19.39 45.45
CA TYR A 203 14.72 19.25 44.09
C TYR A 203 13.91 18.28 43.21
N ALA A 204 12.88 17.61 43.74
CA ALA A 204 11.95 16.85 42.93
C ALA A 204 11.23 17.71 41.89
N SER A 205 10.92 18.99 42.22
CA SER A 205 10.36 19.96 41.26
C SER A 205 11.29 20.27 40.10
N TYR A 206 12.61 20.30 40.36
CA TYR A 206 13.66 20.47 39.34
C TYR A 206 13.68 19.29 38.38
N LEU A 207 13.67 18.09 38.95
CA LEU A 207 13.70 16.85 38.16
C LEU A 207 12.48 16.71 37.25
N VAL A 208 11.29 17.03 37.76
CA VAL A 208 10.05 17.05 36.98
C VAL A 208 10.12 18.07 35.87
N GLY A 209 10.50 19.31 36.18
CA GLY A 209 10.58 20.39 35.22
C GLY A 209 11.56 20.09 34.10
N PHE A 210 12.77 19.71 34.45
CA PHE A 210 13.82 19.41 33.49
C PHE A 210 13.50 18.15 32.68
N GLY A 211 13.05 17.08 33.37
CA GLY A 211 12.75 15.80 32.72
C GLY A 211 11.59 15.89 31.76
N VAL A 212 10.52 16.59 32.12
CA VAL A 212 9.34 16.72 31.26
C VAL A 212 9.61 17.68 30.11
N LEU A 213 9.94 18.94 30.41
CA LEU A 213 10.07 20.00 29.39
C LEU A 213 11.21 19.73 28.39
N ARG A 214 12.32 19.20 28.86
CA ARG A 214 13.49 19.07 28.01
C ARG A 214 13.56 17.76 27.24
N GLU A 215 13.06 16.65 27.84
CA GLU A 215 13.26 15.33 27.26
C GLU A 215 11.94 14.59 27.00
N MET A 216 11.12 14.37 28.02
CA MET A 216 10.03 13.40 27.96
C MET A 216 8.82 13.91 27.14
N GLY A 217 8.49 15.20 27.21
CA GLY A 217 7.35 15.74 26.46
C GLY A 217 7.47 15.53 24.97
N ALA A 218 8.58 15.95 24.38
CA ALA A 218 8.82 15.79 22.95
C ALA A 218 8.95 14.31 22.54
N LEU A 219 9.72 13.53 23.33
CA LEU A 219 9.99 12.12 23.02
C LEU A 219 8.72 11.27 23.07
N MET A 220 7.92 11.39 24.14
CA MET A 220 6.68 10.62 24.30
C MET A 220 5.64 11.02 23.26
N THR A 221 5.47 12.30 23.01
CA THR A 221 4.55 12.78 21.98
C THR A 221 4.97 12.28 20.60
N GLY A 222 6.27 12.33 20.29
CA GLY A 222 6.82 11.79 19.03
C GLY A 222 6.55 10.31 18.85
N ILE A 223 6.79 9.49 19.88
CA ILE A 223 6.54 8.04 19.83
C ILE A 223 5.06 7.73 19.65
N ILE A 224 4.18 8.42 20.41
CA ILE A 224 2.72 8.21 20.30
C ILE A 224 2.23 8.56 18.90
N MET A 225 2.68 9.69 18.37
CA MET A 225 2.29 10.12 17.02
C MET A 225 2.87 9.21 15.94
N ALA A 226 4.11 8.71 16.11
CA ALA A 226 4.70 7.73 15.21
C ALA A 226 3.87 6.44 15.16
N GLY A 227 3.47 5.91 16.30
CA GLY A 227 2.70 4.65 16.35
C GLY A 227 1.28 4.82 15.83
N ARG A 228 0.55 5.81 16.37
CA ARG A 228 -0.89 5.95 16.09
C ARG A 228 -1.18 6.64 14.77
N THR A 229 -0.63 7.82 14.57
CA THR A 229 -0.99 8.67 13.41
C THR A 229 -0.39 8.14 12.14
N SER A 230 0.86 7.64 12.21
CA SER A 230 1.49 7.02 11.05
C SER A 230 0.79 5.74 10.60
N ALA A 231 0.41 4.88 11.55
CA ALA A 231 -0.36 3.67 11.24
C ALA A 231 -1.74 4.01 10.66
N GLY A 232 -2.42 5.03 11.20
CA GLY A 232 -3.69 5.53 10.67
C GLY A 232 -3.57 6.01 9.23
N PHE A 233 -2.55 6.81 8.91
CA PHE A 233 -2.31 7.28 7.55
C PHE A 233 -1.92 6.15 6.59
N ALA A 234 -1.13 5.18 7.06
CA ALA A 234 -0.79 4.01 6.26
C ALA A 234 -2.03 3.19 5.90
N ALA A 235 -2.93 2.96 6.86
CA ALA A 235 -4.18 2.25 6.65
C ALA A 235 -5.11 3.00 5.68
N GLU A 236 -5.26 4.32 5.86
CA GLU A 236 -6.10 5.16 5.00
C GLU A 236 -5.59 5.18 3.55
N LEU A 237 -4.29 5.46 3.35
CA LEU A 237 -3.70 5.46 2.00
C LEU A 237 -3.67 4.07 1.38
N GLY A 238 -3.49 3.02 2.20
CA GLY A 238 -3.60 1.63 1.76
C GLY A 238 -5.01 1.30 1.27
N SER A 239 -6.05 1.72 1.99
CA SER A 239 -7.45 1.56 1.57
C SER A 239 -7.75 2.33 0.28
N MET A 240 -7.32 3.59 0.17
CA MET A 240 -7.46 4.38 -1.05
C MET A 240 -6.76 3.74 -2.26
N LYS A 241 -5.63 3.05 -2.02
CA LYS A 241 -4.92 2.32 -3.07
C LYS A 241 -5.68 1.07 -3.51
N LEU A 242 -6.24 0.31 -2.57
CA LEU A 242 -7.05 -0.87 -2.86
C LEU A 242 -8.34 -0.52 -3.62
N ASN A 243 -8.94 0.63 -3.30
CA ASN A 243 -10.15 1.13 -3.96
C ASN A 243 -9.86 1.89 -5.27
N GLU A 244 -8.60 1.88 -5.75
CA GLU A 244 -8.17 2.59 -6.96
C GLU A 244 -8.38 4.11 -6.94
N GLU A 245 -8.68 4.71 -5.77
CA GLU A 245 -8.91 6.14 -5.63
C GLU A 245 -7.64 6.95 -5.96
N ILE A 246 -6.45 6.42 -5.60
CA ILE A 246 -5.16 7.06 -5.93
C ILE A 246 -4.94 7.05 -7.44
N ASP A 247 -5.33 5.97 -8.12
CA ASP A 247 -5.20 5.85 -9.57
C ASP A 247 -6.17 6.80 -10.30
N ALA A 248 -7.34 7.07 -9.70
CA ALA A 248 -8.24 8.10 -10.18
C ALA A 248 -7.62 9.51 -10.13
N PHE A 249 -6.90 9.88 -9.06
CA PHE A 249 -6.15 11.15 -9.01
C PHE A 249 -5.10 11.24 -10.13
N VAL A 250 -4.37 10.16 -10.36
CA VAL A 250 -3.36 10.09 -11.42
C VAL A 250 -3.98 10.26 -12.80
N THR A 251 -5.13 9.63 -13.08
CA THR A 251 -5.85 9.76 -14.36
C THR A 251 -6.38 11.18 -14.59
N LEU A 252 -6.76 11.88 -13.53
CA LEU A 252 -7.17 13.29 -13.57
C LEU A 252 -5.98 14.27 -13.68
N GLY A 253 -4.72 13.77 -13.72
CA GLY A 253 -3.53 14.61 -13.78
C GLY A 253 -3.16 15.29 -12.46
N ILE A 254 -3.80 14.88 -11.35
CA ILE A 254 -3.55 15.42 -10.01
C ILE A 254 -2.43 14.61 -9.37
N SER A 255 -1.40 15.26 -8.84
CA SER A 255 -0.32 14.61 -8.12
C SER A 255 -0.82 14.06 -6.77
N PRO A 256 -0.85 12.74 -6.53
CA PRO A 256 -1.25 12.19 -5.24
C PRO A 256 -0.35 12.65 -4.09
N VAL A 257 0.93 12.86 -4.36
CA VAL A 257 1.89 13.34 -3.35
C VAL A 257 1.50 14.74 -2.86
N GLU A 258 1.23 15.67 -3.79
CA GLU A 258 0.90 17.04 -3.43
C GLU A 258 -0.49 17.15 -2.75
N HIS A 259 -1.43 16.30 -3.18
CA HIS A 259 -2.81 16.40 -2.72
C HIS A 259 -3.08 15.58 -1.44
N LEU A 260 -2.51 14.40 -1.30
CA LEU A 260 -2.77 13.50 -0.18
C LEU A 260 -1.66 13.52 0.87
N VAL A 261 -0.38 13.51 0.45
CA VAL A 261 0.75 13.33 1.38
C VAL A 261 1.16 14.64 2.02
N VAL A 262 1.32 15.70 1.23
CA VAL A 262 1.81 17.00 1.73
C VAL A 262 0.92 17.59 2.84
N PRO A 263 -0.42 17.62 2.74
CA PRO A 263 -1.27 18.15 3.83
C PRO A 263 -1.12 17.35 5.13
N ARG A 264 -0.97 16.02 5.04
CA ARG A 264 -0.77 15.15 6.21
C ARG A 264 0.57 15.41 6.89
N MET A 265 1.64 15.57 6.09
CA MET A 265 2.97 15.91 6.60
C MET A 265 3.00 17.25 7.30
N LEU A 266 2.41 18.26 6.69
CA LEU A 266 2.30 19.59 7.31
C LEU A 266 1.46 19.54 8.58
N GLY A 267 0.37 18.76 8.60
CA GLY A 267 -0.45 18.56 9.77
C GLY A 267 0.37 18.03 10.95
N ILE A 268 1.16 16.97 10.75
CA ILE A 268 2.05 16.42 11.79
C ILE A 268 3.09 17.46 12.21
N PHE A 269 3.72 18.11 11.25
CA PHE A 269 4.78 19.09 11.50
C PHE A 269 4.33 20.25 12.42
N PHE A 270 3.13 20.78 12.21
CA PHE A 270 2.59 21.85 13.02
C PHE A 270 1.96 21.36 14.34
N MET A 271 1.37 20.15 14.33
CA MET A 271 0.68 19.63 15.51
C MET A 271 1.63 19.08 16.57
N LEU A 272 2.76 18.48 16.17
CA LEU A 272 3.67 17.86 17.13
C LEU A 272 4.25 18.84 18.14
N PRO A 273 4.74 20.03 17.76
CA PRO A 273 5.16 21.05 18.73
C PRO A 273 4.07 21.49 19.68
N LEU A 274 2.84 21.68 19.19
CA LEU A 274 1.69 22.06 20.03
C LEU A 274 1.31 20.96 21.01
N LEU A 275 1.35 19.71 20.53
CA LEU A 275 1.07 18.54 21.36
C LEU A 275 2.16 18.31 22.41
N THR A 276 3.41 18.65 22.08
CA THR A 276 4.54 18.62 23.04
C THR A 276 4.32 19.62 24.16
N LEU A 277 4.00 20.88 23.83
CA LEU A 277 3.66 21.89 24.84
C LEU A 277 2.50 21.45 25.75
N TYR A 278 1.47 20.86 25.16
CA TYR A 278 0.36 20.31 25.92
C TYR A 278 0.80 19.18 26.85
N ALA A 279 1.60 18.24 26.35
CA ALA A 279 2.12 17.12 27.11
C ALA A 279 3.02 17.58 28.25
N ASP A 280 3.84 18.60 28.03
CA ASP A 280 4.68 19.23 29.05
C ASP A 280 3.84 19.79 30.17
N PHE A 281 2.79 20.55 29.84
CA PHE A 281 1.88 21.10 30.83
C PHE A 281 1.19 20.02 31.67
N VAL A 282 0.65 18.98 31.02
CA VAL A 282 -0.03 17.87 31.70
C VAL A 282 0.95 17.04 32.54
N GLY A 283 2.16 16.79 32.03
CA GLY A 283 3.20 16.06 32.75
C GLY A 283 3.66 16.81 34.03
N ILE A 284 3.86 18.12 33.93
CA ILE A 284 4.19 18.95 35.10
C ILE A 284 3.05 18.95 36.12
N ALA A 285 1.79 19.03 35.66
CA ALA A 285 0.62 18.98 36.55
C ALA A 285 0.54 17.61 37.28
N GLY A 286 0.81 16.50 36.56
CA GLY A 286 0.90 15.17 37.17
C GLY A 286 2.02 15.05 38.21
N GLY A 287 3.19 15.57 37.88
CA GLY A 287 4.32 15.61 38.80
C GLY A 287 4.06 16.50 40.06
N MET A 288 3.40 17.64 39.86
CA MET A 288 3.01 18.52 40.94
C MET A 288 2.01 17.84 41.90
N ALA A 289 1.06 17.11 41.37
CA ALA A 289 0.09 16.37 42.18
C ALA A 289 0.78 15.37 43.13
N VAL A 290 1.80 14.69 42.68
CA VAL A 290 2.60 13.76 43.50
C VAL A 290 3.46 14.51 44.53
N ALA A 291 4.16 15.54 44.10
CA ALA A 291 5.03 16.30 44.97
C ALA A 291 4.25 16.97 46.14
N VAL A 292 3.06 17.49 45.86
CA VAL A 292 2.19 18.07 46.88
C VAL A 292 1.63 17.02 47.84
N SER A 293 1.22 15.85 47.30
CA SER A 293 0.57 14.81 48.11
C SER A 293 1.56 13.98 48.95
N LEU A 294 2.77 13.73 48.45
CA LEU A 294 3.76 12.87 49.15
C LEU A 294 4.79 13.63 49.94
N LEU A 295 5.26 14.78 49.45
CA LEU A 295 6.29 15.60 50.14
C LEU A 295 5.71 16.70 51.02
N ASN A 296 4.38 16.86 51.06
CA ASN A 296 3.71 18.02 51.72
C ASN A 296 4.27 19.38 51.24
N LEU A 297 4.84 19.42 50.03
CA LEU A 297 5.26 20.67 49.42
C LEU A 297 4.04 21.51 49.08
N SER A 298 4.10 22.82 49.38
CA SER A 298 3.04 23.69 48.89
C SER A 298 3.14 23.86 47.39
N THR A 299 2.01 24.07 46.71
CA THR A 299 1.99 24.34 45.27
C THR A 299 2.91 25.51 44.90
N THR A 300 2.98 26.52 45.73
CA THR A 300 3.87 27.69 45.55
C THR A 300 5.36 27.31 45.63
N GLN A 301 5.73 26.40 46.51
CA GLN A 301 7.11 25.89 46.60
C GLN A 301 7.48 25.06 45.37
N PHE A 302 6.57 24.20 44.89
CA PHE A 302 6.80 23.41 43.68
C PHE A 302 6.97 24.32 42.46
N ILE A 303 6.07 25.29 42.24
CA ILE A 303 6.16 26.23 41.12
C ILE A 303 7.41 27.12 41.25
N GLY A 304 7.75 27.59 42.45
CA GLY A 304 8.96 28.36 42.67
C GLY A 304 10.22 27.58 42.36
N GLY A 305 10.29 26.30 42.77
CA GLY A 305 11.36 25.39 42.37
C GLY A 305 11.43 25.14 40.87
N LEU A 306 10.26 24.92 40.25
CA LEU A 306 10.16 24.73 38.80
C LEU A 306 10.70 25.95 38.03
N LEU A 307 10.25 27.16 38.38
CA LEU A 307 10.67 28.39 37.70
C LEU A 307 12.16 28.74 37.95
N THR A 308 12.74 28.24 39.03
CA THR A 308 14.17 28.42 39.33
C THR A 308 15.02 27.41 38.50
N ALA A 309 14.51 26.21 38.30
CA ALA A 309 15.19 25.13 37.61
C ALA A 309 15.13 25.26 36.09
N VAL A 310 13.98 25.71 35.58
CA VAL A 310 13.68 25.71 34.13
C VAL A 310 13.75 27.11 33.60
N THR A 311 14.51 27.25 32.51
CA THR A 311 14.62 28.51 31.78
C THR A 311 13.72 28.47 30.53
N LEU A 312 13.39 29.65 29.99
CA LEU A 312 12.64 29.73 28.72
C LEU A 312 13.33 28.97 27.58
N SER A 313 14.66 28.91 27.63
CA SER A 313 15.45 28.13 26.65
C SER A 313 15.17 26.63 26.72
N ASP A 314 14.87 26.06 27.88
CA ASP A 314 14.56 24.64 28.02
C ASP A 314 13.18 24.31 27.41
N ALA A 315 12.19 25.19 27.59
CA ALA A 315 10.88 25.07 26.96
C ALA A 315 10.99 25.21 25.43
N ILE A 316 11.78 26.17 24.93
CA ILE A 316 12.03 26.34 23.49
C ILE A 316 12.74 25.12 22.92
N LEU A 317 13.72 24.54 23.65
CA LEU A 317 14.40 23.31 23.26
C LEU A 317 13.46 22.11 23.15
N GLY A 318 12.52 21.97 24.10
CA GLY A 318 11.48 20.94 24.06
C GLY A 318 10.60 21.06 22.80
N VAL A 319 10.10 22.27 22.54
CA VAL A 319 9.30 22.56 21.34
C VAL A 319 10.11 22.32 20.07
N PHE A 320 11.38 22.73 20.02
CA PHE A 320 12.26 22.50 18.88
C PHE A 320 12.51 21.00 18.63
N LYS A 321 12.69 20.21 19.68
CA LYS A 321 12.72 18.75 19.59
C LYS A 321 11.40 18.22 19.02
N GLY A 322 10.27 18.73 19.45
CA GLY A 322 8.95 18.40 18.89
C GLY A 322 8.86 18.65 17.39
N VAL A 323 9.43 19.75 16.88
CA VAL A 323 9.52 20.03 15.44
C VAL A 323 10.38 18.98 14.73
N ILE A 324 11.57 18.66 15.28
CA ILE A 324 12.45 17.64 14.70
C ILE A 324 11.78 16.27 14.69
N PHE A 325 11.16 15.88 15.79
CA PHE A 325 10.39 14.63 15.85
C PHE A 325 9.23 14.64 14.84
N GLY A 326 8.56 15.77 14.63
CA GLY A 326 7.53 15.94 13.62
C GLY A 326 8.04 15.64 12.21
N LEU A 327 9.20 16.14 11.87
CA LEU A 327 9.87 15.83 10.61
C LEU A 327 10.23 14.33 10.51
N ILE A 328 10.92 13.80 11.53
CA ILE A 328 11.37 12.40 11.54
C ILE A 328 10.16 11.46 11.46
N VAL A 329 9.14 11.68 12.29
CA VAL A 329 7.93 10.87 12.31
C VAL A 329 7.20 10.95 10.98
N GLY A 330 7.07 12.14 10.42
CA GLY A 330 6.45 12.33 9.13
C GLY A 330 7.18 11.58 8.01
N PHE A 331 8.50 11.72 7.93
CA PHE A 331 9.30 10.98 6.94
C PHE A 331 9.30 9.48 7.18
N ALA A 332 9.39 9.04 8.43
CA ALA A 332 9.32 7.62 8.78
C ALA A 332 7.96 7.01 8.37
N THR A 333 6.86 7.74 8.59
CA THR A 333 5.52 7.33 8.15
C THR A 333 5.48 7.08 6.65
N ILE A 334 5.97 8.04 5.87
CA ILE A 334 6.02 7.95 4.42
C ILE A 334 6.88 6.76 3.97
N PHE A 335 8.02 6.57 4.61
CA PHE A 335 8.92 5.48 4.29
C PHE A 335 8.27 4.11 4.55
N VAL A 336 7.62 3.94 5.70
CA VAL A 336 6.88 2.71 6.05
C VAL A 336 5.73 2.46 5.05
N ILE A 337 4.95 3.49 4.71
CA ILE A 337 3.88 3.38 3.71
C ILE A 337 4.46 2.92 2.37
N SER A 338 5.58 3.50 1.95
CA SER A 338 6.25 3.12 0.69
C SER A 338 6.73 1.68 0.66
N LEU A 339 7.13 1.11 1.81
CA LEU A 339 7.55 -0.29 1.92
C LEU A 339 6.37 -1.26 1.90
N VAL A 340 5.25 -0.87 2.54
CA VAL A 340 4.06 -1.74 2.67
C VAL A 340 3.20 -1.70 1.40
N THR A 341 3.26 -0.62 0.62
CA THR A 341 2.46 -0.48 -0.61
C THR A 341 3.16 -1.19 -1.77
N PRO A 342 2.66 -2.34 -2.25
CA PRO A 342 3.26 -3.02 -3.39
C PRO A 342 3.17 -2.15 -4.64
N LYS A 343 4.23 -2.15 -5.42
CA LYS A 343 4.22 -1.48 -6.74
C LYS A 343 3.18 -2.15 -7.63
N PRO A 344 2.40 -1.39 -8.41
CA PRO A 344 1.52 -1.97 -9.42
C PRO A 344 2.37 -2.86 -10.35
N THR A 345 1.87 -4.05 -10.64
CA THR A 345 2.55 -4.99 -11.54
C THR A 345 2.83 -4.34 -12.89
N GLN A 346 3.89 -4.75 -13.56
CA GLN A 346 4.30 -4.19 -14.84
C GLN A 346 3.17 -4.27 -15.88
N ALA A 347 2.38 -5.35 -15.83
CA ALA A 347 1.19 -5.51 -16.68
C ALA A 347 0.11 -4.43 -16.45
N VAL A 348 -0.10 -4.02 -15.20
CA VAL A 348 -1.05 -2.92 -14.87
C VAL A 348 -0.52 -1.59 -15.38
N ARG A 349 0.79 -1.33 -15.28
CA ARG A 349 1.42 -0.13 -15.84
C ARG A 349 1.31 -0.08 -17.36
N ASP A 350 1.62 -1.18 -18.02
CA ASP A 350 1.56 -1.30 -19.49
C ASP A 350 0.12 -1.14 -19.97
N MET A 351 -0.87 -1.68 -19.24
CA MET A 351 -2.28 -1.49 -19.52
C MET A 351 -2.72 -0.02 -19.35
N ILE A 352 -2.28 0.64 -18.28
CA ILE A 352 -2.55 2.06 -18.05
C ILE A 352 -1.89 2.91 -19.13
N ASP A 353 -0.65 2.63 -19.50
CA ASP A 353 0.06 3.33 -20.56
C ASP A 353 -0.55 3.08 -21.94
N ALA A 354 -1.02 1.87 -22.22
CA ALA A 354 -1.75 1.56 -23.43
C ALA A 354 -3.12 2.27 -23.50
N THR A 355 -3.80 2.44 -22.37
CA THR A 355 -5.09 3.15 -22.28
C THR A 355 -4.90 4.67 -22.40
N ARG A 356 -3.77 5.19 -21.93
CA ARG A 356 -3.43 6.62 -22.03
C ARG A 356 -2.97 7.06 -23.43
N ARG A 357 -2.55 6.13 -24.28
CA ARG A 357 -2.13 6.42 -25.65
C ARG A 357 -3.30 6.26 -26.60
N PRO A 358 -3.87 7.33 -27.15
CA PRO A 358 -4.85 7.21 -28.21
C PRO A 358 -4.24 6.42 -29.37
N ARG A 359 -4.96 5.42 -29.89
CA ARG A 359 -4.51 4.67 -31.09
C ARG A 359 -4.27 5.65 -32.22
N GLY A 360 -3.00 5.77 -32.65
CA GLY A 360 -2.58 6.65 -33.73
C GLY A 360 -1.83 7.92 -33.31
N ALA A 361 -1.61 8.18 -32.03
CA ALA A 361 -0.73 9.28 -31.61
C ALA A 361 0.75 8.94 -31.91
N PRO A 362 1.52 9.87 -32.54
CA PRO A 362 2.95 9.65 -32.73
C PRO A 362 3.64 9.49 -31.38
N ILE A 363 4.58 8.55 -31.30
CA ILE A 363 5.40 8.32 -30.11
C ILE A 363 6.21 9.60 -29.86
N MET A 364 5.79 10.45 -28.93
CA MET A 364 6.68 11.47 -28.40
C MET A 364 7.77 10.72 -27.62
N GLN A 365 8.96 10.65 -28.21
CA GLN A 365 10.15 10.19 -27.51
C GLN A 365 10.31 11.05 -26.26
N ASP A 366 10.20 10.41 -25.11
CA ASP A 366 10.45 11.04 -23.81
C ASP A 366 11.94 11.47 -23.78
N LYS A 367 12.19 12.75 -24.07
CA LYS A 367 13.53 13.34 -24.00
C LYS A 367 14.10 13.38 -22.58
N GLY A 368 13.35 12.91 -21.58
CA GLY A 368 13.78 12.83 -20.18
C GLY A 368 14.68 11.63 -19.85
N ALA A 369 14.71 10.59 -20.68
CA ALA A 369 15.55 9.41 -20.42
C ALA A 369 17.01 9.54 -20.90
N ALA A 370 17.36 10.65 -21.56
CA ALA A 370 18.70 10.83 -22.15
C ALA A 370 19.68 11.64 -21.25
N VAL A 371 19.32 11.91 -19.99
CA VAL A 371 20.21 12.61 -19.04
C VAL A 371 20.39 11.77 -17.78
N ALA A 372 20.85 10.53 -17.95
CA ALA A 372 21.38 9.72 -16.87
C ALA A 372 22.45 8.79 -17.45
N HIS A 373 23.58 9.39 -17.75
CA HIS A 373 24.89 8.72 -17.82
C HIS A 373 25.79 9.33 -16.78
#